data_9515df58fb3241080e0474db807fdad5
#
_entry.id   9515df58fb3241080e0474db807fdad5
#
_cell.length_a   1.000
_cell.length_b   1.000
_cell.length_c   1.000
_cell.angle_alpha   90.00
_cell.angle_beta   90.00
_cell.angle_gamma   90.00
#
_symmetry.space_group_name_H-M   'P 1'
#
loop_
_entity.id
_entity.type
_entity.pdbx_description
1 polymer ?
#
loop_
_entity_poly.entity_id
_entity_poly.type
_entity_poly.pdbx_seq_one_letter_code
_entity_poly.pdbx_strand_id
1 'polypeptide(L)'
;TPFVYQEDSELRVFIIDVPSRFWGEGSFEVSAGESPSAAHSGDGISRFTLEAGTLRFEYASPLPLLYIPPMALPREPYPLRFTAETPPGFLTLSAGTDRTFPTVPVPADPGIILSYPQELWRDPRYEVFRWDAFPSILIFDTADYEVQNHLFKRLAFFVEKSGFRGRLVSDAEIAGLHGWNAHDYRGEDLAAFFELARETGFPLLPEERELKEILLVEGIILQQGEGRISPGQGAVISVSRESPDYLRSQFMVHEGFHGLFFIDEDFRAFSRRRWENLSPLAKGFIRSYFDYQHYDIGDAYLMINEFMAHCLQQSASLASRYFGENLAARLETSWRREVLPEKDEGTGTWPEIASAFRAEAEAFSAYVNRRWGFAAGRIRRVTVK
;
A
#
# COMPACT_ATOMS: atom_id res chain seq x y z
N THR A 1 0.38 11.07 -34.89
CA THR A 1 -0.82 11.62 -34.23
C THR A 1 -0.66 13.13 -34.18
N PRO A 2 -1.59 13.95 -34.65
CA PRO A 2 -1.45 15.39 -34.53
C PRO A 2 -1.60 15.81 -33.06
N PHE A 3 -0.59 16.49 -32.57
CA PHE A 3 -0.66 17.19 -31.30
C PHE A 3 -1.28 18.56 -31.56
N VAL A 4 -2.33 18.92 -30.83
CA VAL A 4 -2.80 20.29 -30.78
C VAL A 4 -2.28 20.89 -29.49
N TYR A 5 -1.37 21.85 -29.64
CA TYR A 5 -0.80 22.61 -28.53
C TYR A 5 -1.59 23.90 -28.35
N GLN A 6 -2.10 24.12 -27.16
CA GLN A 6 -2.77 25.36 -26.80
C GLN A 6 -2.04 25.96 -25.59
N GLU A 7 -1.47 27.15 -25.75
CA GLU A 7 -0.76 27.87 -24.69
C GLU A 7 -1.74 28.81 -24.01
N ASP A 8 -2.05 28.54 -22.74
CA ASP A 8 -2.65 29.54 -21.87
C ASP A 8 -1.56 30.07 -20.93
N SER A 9 -1.66 31.33 -20.50
CA SER A 9 -0.55 32.10 -19.93
C SER A 9 0.09 31.51 -18.64
N GLU A 10 -0.56 30.55 -17.99
CA GLU A 10 -0.06 29.91 -16.75
C GLU A 10 -0.13 28.37 -16.78
N LEU A 11 -0.87 27.77 -17.70
CA LEU A 11 -1.05 26.32 -17.83
C LEU A 11 -0.80 25.86 -19.26
N ARG A 12 -0.01 24.81 -19.45
CA ARG A 12 0.20 24.21 -20.77
C ARG A 12 -0.67 22.97 -20.93
N VAL A 13 -1.52 22.99 -21.93
CA VAL A 13 -2.49 21.93 -22.23
C VAL A 13 -2.10 21.24 -23.51
N PHE A 14 -1.92 19.91 -23.43
CA PHE A 14 -1.72 19.06 -24.61
C PHE A 14 -2.99 18.23 -24.82
N ILE A 15 -3.53 18.25 -26.02
CA ILE A 15 -4.69 17.45 -26.39
C ILE A 15 -4.24 16.40 -27.39
N ILE A 16 -4.52 15.14 -27.10
CA ILE A 16 -4.17 14.00 -27.94
C ILE A 16 -5.45 13.25 -28.26
N ASP A 17 -5.80 13.15 -29.55
CA ASP A 17 -6.88 12.28 -29.99
C ASP A 17 -6.45 10.81 -29.88
N VAL A 18 -7.16 10.04 -29.09
CA VAL A 18 -6.89 8.62 -28.92
C VAL A 18 -7.44 7.85 -30.13
N PRO A 19 -6.58 7.12 -30.85
CA PRO A 19 -7.04 6.31 -31.97
C PRO A 19 -8.08 5.26 -31.52
N SER A 20 -9.08 5.00 -32.35
CA SER A 20 -10.23 4.11 -32.08
C SER A 20 -9.82 2.69 -31.65
N ARG A 21 -8.67 2.20 -32.12
CA ARG A 21 -8.13 0.89 -31.74
C ARG A 21 -7.79 0.76 -30.25
N PHE A 22 -7.73 1.87 -29.50
CA PHE A 22 -7.45 1.90 -28.07
C PHE A 22 -8.69 2.18 -27.23
N TRP A 23 -9.87 2.31 -27.83
CA TRP A 23 -11.10 2.57 -27.10
C TRP A 23 -11.56 1.33 -26.33
N GLY A 24 -11.68 1.45 -25.03
CA GLY A 24 -12.24 0.41 -24.16
C GLY A 24 -11.32 -0.76 -23.82
N GLU A 25 -10.21 -0.96 -24.53
CA GLU A 25 -9.35 -2.14 -24.36
C GLU A 25 -7.84 -1.83 -24.24
N GLY A 26 -7.46 -0.57 -24.25
CA GLY A 26 -6.05 -0.17 -24.17
C GLY A 26 -5.64 0.31 -22.79
N SER A 27 -4.40 0.07 -22.41
CA SER A 27 -3.74 0.74 -21.30
C SER A 27 -2.89 1.89 -21.82
N PHE A 28 -2.72 2.93 -21.00
CA PHE A 28 -1.82 4.02 -21.31
C PHE A 28 -0.72 4.12 -20.25
N GLU A 29 0.50 4.23 -20.72
CA GLU A 29 1.63 4.64 -19.92
C GLU A 29 1.96 6.08 -20.32
N VAL A 30 1.90 6.97 -19.34
CA VAL A 30 2.26 8.39 -19.50
C VAL A 30 3.56 8.62 -18.77
N SER A 31 4.63 8.92 -19.50
CA SER A 31 5.88 9.36 -18.93
C SER A 31 6.18 10.80 -19.35
N ALA A 32 6.51 11.62 -18.37
CA ALA A 32 6.95 12.99 -18.60
C ALA A 32 8.39 13.14 -18.09
N GLY A 33 9.31 13.53 -18.95
CA GLY A 33 10.71 13.75 -18.60
C GLY A 33 11.07 15.22 -18.54
N GLU A 34 12.14 15.53 -17.84
CA GLU A 34 12.65 16.89 -17.74
C GLU A 34 13.24 17.39 -19.07
N SER A 35 12.98 18.64 -19.40
CA SER A 35 13.82 19.37 -20.35
C SER A 35 15.15 19.70 -19.64
N PRO A 36 16.32 19.53 -20.29
CA PRO A 36 17.60 19.97 -19.74
C PRO A 36 17.66 21.44 -19.35
N SER A 37 16.66 22.23 -19.75
CA SER A 37 16.56 23.68 -19.50
C SER A 37 15.40 24.08 -18.59
N ALA A 38 14.58 23.18 -18.07
CA ALA A 38 13.48 23.52 -17.19
C ALA A 38 13.96 23.62 -15.73
N ALA A 39 13.81 24.81 -15.16
CA ALA A 39 13.98 24.99 -13.72
C ALA A 39 12.89 24.22 -12.98
N HIS A 40 13.27 23.39 -12.00
CA HIS A 40 12.36 22.63 -11.15
C HIS A 40 11.34 23.54 -10.47
N SER A 41 10.09 23.07 -10.32
CA SER A 41 9.28 23.51 -9.19
C SER A 41 10.10 23.27 -7.93
N GLY A 42 10.23 24.24 -7.04
CA GLY A 42 11.20 24.24 -5.95
C GLY A 42 11.11 23.08 -4.95
N ASP A 43 10.21 22.10 -5.15
CA ASP A 43 10.02 20.90 -4.33
C ASP A 43 10.36 19.56 -5.06
N GLY A 44 10.78 19.62 -6.34
CA GLY A 44 11.11 18.44 -7.12
C GLY A 44 9.91 17.52 -7.44
N ILE A 45 8.68 18.00 -7.30
CA ILE A 45 7.46 17.23 -7.54
C ILE A 45 6.84 17.63 -8.87
N SER A 46 6.68 16.66 -9.78
CA SER A 46 5.91 16.85 -11.00
C SER A 46 4.41 16.83 -10.68
N ARG A 47 3.70 17.86 -11.14
CA ARG A 47 2.24 17.97 -10.99
C ARG A 47 1.60 18.11 -12.35
N PHE A 48 0.64 17.23 -12.63
CA PHE A 48 -0.16 17.34 -13.85
C PHE A 48 -1.56 16.76 -13.66
N THR A 49 -2.45 17.13 -14.55
CA THR A 49 -3.79 16.57 -14.68
C THR A 49 -3.89 15.89 -16.03
N LEU A 50 -4.43 14.68 -16.05
CA LEU A 50 -4.84 13.98 -17.27
C LEU A 50 -6.34 13.81 -17.24
N GLU A 51 -7.02 14.22 -18.31
CA GLU A 51 -8.46 14.01 -18.51
C GLU A 51 -8.67 13.03 -19.68
N ALA A 52 -9.51 12.03 -19.45
CA ALA A 52 -9.89 11.01 -20.43
C ALA A 52 -11.41 10.86 -20.43
N GLY A 53 -12.10 11.54 -21.33
CA GLY A 53 -13.56 11.61 -21.31
C GLY A 53 -14.07 12.28 -20.04
N THR A 54 -14.81 11.57 -19.21
CA THR A 54 -15.33 12.04 -17.92
C THR A 54 -14.37 11.78 -16.75
N LEU A 55 -13.32 11.00 -16.95
CA LEU A 55 -12.35 10.68 -15.91
C LEU A 55 -11.27 11.76 -15.84
N ARG A 56 -10.91 12.14 -14.61
CA ARG A 56 -9.86 13.09 -14.34
C ARG A 56 -8.88 12.49 -13.34
N PHE A 57 -7.60 12.46 -13.74
CA PHE A 57 -6.48 11.97 -12.95
C PHE A 57 -5.61 13.16 -12.53
N GLU A 58 -5.57 13.47 -11.24
CA GLU A 58 -4.68 14.48 -10.68
C GLU A 58 -3.43 13.79 -10.14
N TYR A 59 -2.28 14.12 -10.73
CA TYR A 59 -1.00 13.50 -10.44
C TYR A 59 -0.07 14.44 -9.68
N ALA A 60 0.60 13.94 -8.64
CA ALA A 60 1.65 14.66 -7.92
C ALA A 60 2.70 13.66 -7.41
N SER A 61 3.90 13.65 -8.01
CA SER A 61 4.98 12.74 -7.61
C SER A 61 6.34 13.25 -8.10
N PRO A 62 7.44 12.91 -7.42
CA PRO A 62 8.77 13.05 -7.98
C PRO A 62 9.06 12.05 -9.11
N LEU A 63 8.25 11.00 -9.24
CA LEU A 63 8.37 10.00 -10.30
C LEU A 63 7.52 10.42 -11.51
N PRO A 64 8.09 10.53 -12.71
CA PRO A 64 7.41 11.08 -13.88
C PRO A 64 6.55 10.05 -14.65
N LEU A 65 6.14 8.97 -14.01
CA LEU A 65 5.44 7.86 -14.67
C LEU A 65 4.05 7.64 -14.05
N LEU A 66 3.02 7.59 -14.90
CA LEU A 66 1.65 7.21 -14.56
C LEU A 66 1.20 6.08 -15.49
N TYR A 67 0.72 4.98 -14.92
CA TYR A 67 0.07 3.90 -15.64
C TYR A 67 -1.45 3.97 -15.43
N ILE A 68 -2.19 3.95 -16.54
CA ILE A 68 -3.66 3.93 -16.52
C ILE A 68 -4.09 2.57 -17.06
N PRO A 69 -4.74 1.72 -16.24
CA PRO A 69 -5.22 0.42 -16.68
C PRO A 69 -6.25 0.55 -17.81
N PRO A 70 -6.33 -0.40 -18.73
CA PRO A 70 -7.22 -0.34 -19.88
C PRO A 70 -8.68 -0.10 -19.53
N MET A 71 -9.09 -0.64 -18.38
CA MET A 71 -10.49 -0.68 -17.98
C MET A 71 -10.97 0.57 -17.24
N ALA A 72 -10.09 1.50 -16.92
CA ALA A 72 -10.44 2.79 -16.34
C ALA A 72 -10.86 3.82 -17.41
N LEU A 73 -10.67 3.50 -18.69
CA LEU A 73 -10.86 4.43 -19.79
C LEU A 73 -12.25 4.31 -20.44
N PRO A 74 -12.81 5.43 -20.96
CA PRO A 74 -14.09 5.40 -21.67
C PRO A 74 -14.05 4.48 -22.90
N ARG A 75 -15.17 3.82 -23.18
CA ARG A 75 -15.35 2.95 -24.37
C ARG A 75 -15.75 3.70 -25.63
N GLU A 76 -15.95 5.01 -25.53
CA GLU A 76 -16.31 5.90 -26.64
C GLU A 76 -15.14 6.82 -27.00
N PRO A 77 -15.16 7.47 -28.18
CA PRO A 77 -14.12 8.42 -28.57
C PRO A 77 -13.95 9.52 -27.52
N TYR A 78 -12.72 9.73 -27.07
CA TYR A 78 -12.41 10.80 -26.14
C TYR A 78 -11.03 11.39 -26.43
N PRO A 79 -10.85 12.70 -26.26
CA PRO A 79 -9.54 13.30 -26.23
C PRO A 79 -8.87 13.02 -24.87
N LEU A 80 -7.57 12.76 -24.89
CA LEU A 80 -6.73 12.87 -23.71
C LEU A 80 -6.27 14.33 -23.61
N ARG A 81 -6.61 14.97 -22.50
CA ARG A 81 -6.13 16.31 -22.20
C ARG A 81 -5.12 16.24 -21.06
N PHE A 82 -3.91 16.64 -21.35
CA PHE A 82 -2.82 16.73 -20.39
C PHE A 82 -2.58 18.19 -20.03
N THR A 83 -2.62 18.52 -18.76
CA THR A 83 -2.38 19.87 -18.24
C THR A 83 -1.29 19.84 -17.18
N ALA A 84 -0.24 20.64 -17.30
CA ALA A 84 0.85 20.71 -16.35
C ALA A 84 1.20 22.16 -15.99
N GLU A 85 1.56 22.42 -14.74
CA GLU A 85 2.07 23.74 -14.27
C GLU A 85 3.43 24.05 -14.89
N THR A 86 4.27 23.01 -15.02
CA THR A 86 5.58 23.10 -15.69
C THR A 86 5.57 22.18 -16.90
N PRO A 87 5.93 22.67 -18.12
CA PRO A 87 5.93 21.81 -19.28
C PRO A 87 6.96 20.70 -19.10
N PRO A 88 6.57 19.42 -19.32
CA PRO A 88 7.55 18.35 -19.38
C PRO A 88 8.49 18.57 -20.59
N GLY A 89 9.74 18.20 -20.45
CA GLY A 89 10.69 18.25 -21.58
C GLY A 89 10.30 17.30 -22.69
N PHE A 90 9.67 16.20 -22.36
CA PHE A 90 9.00 15.30 -23.29
C PHE A 90 7.78 14.65 -22.61
N LEU A 91 6.80 14.30 -23.40
CA LEU A 91 5.65 13.51 -23.02
C LEU A 91 5.63 12.28 -23.92
N THR A 92 5.75 11.10 -23.36
CA THR A 92 5.59 9.84 -24.07
C THR A 92 4.27 9.22 -23.65
N LEU A 93 3.44 8.89 -24.63
CA LEU A 93 2.24 8.13 -24.45
C LEU A 93 2.42 6.78 -25.13
N SER A 94 2.51 5.73 -24.35
CA SER A 94 2.54 4.36 -24.83
C SER A 94 1.19 3.70 -24.57
N ALA A 95 0.66 2.98 -25.56
CA ALA A 95 -0.59 2.26 -25.44
C ALA A 95 -0.33 0.77 -25.63
N GLY A 96 -0.86 -0.03 -24.70
CA GLY A 96 -0.78 -1.49 -24.74
C GLY A 96 -2.17 -2.13 -24.82
N THR A 97 -2.27 -3.27 -25.53
CA THR A 97 -3.51 -4.05 -25.62
C THR A 97 -3.40 -5.40 -24.94
N ASP A 98 -2.32 -5.63 -24.16
CA ASP A 98 -2.00 -6.95 -23.64
C ASP A 98 -2.88 -7.26 -22.44
N ARG A 99 -3.87 -8.12 -22.65
CA ARG A 99 -4.67 -8.79 -21.64
C ARG A 99 -4.14 -10.21 -21.43
N THR A 100 -2.97 -10.34 -20.89
CA THR A 100 -2.56 -11.66 -20.41
C THR A 100 -3.31 -12.02 -19.14
N PHE A 101 -3.69 -13.26 -19.05
CA PHE A 101 -4.53 -13.96 -18.08
C PHE A 101 -4.33 -13.53 -16.61
N PRO A 102 -5.26 -13.86 -15.66
CA PRO A 102 -5.33 -13.31 -14.28
C PRO A 102 -4.06 -13.43 -13.42
N THR A 103 -3.07 -14.19 -13.85
CA THR A 103 -1.78 -14.32 -13.14
C THR A 103 -0.82 -13.15 -13.34
N VAL A 104 -1.05 -12.27 -14.32
CA VAL A 104 -0.20 -11.08 -14.51
C VAL A 104 -0.84 -9.89 -13.81
N PRO A 105 -0.21 -9.35 -12.76
CA PRO A 105 -0.77 -8.21 -12.02
C PRO A 105 -0.94 -6.97 -12.89
N VAL A 106 -2.04 -6.24 -12.69
CA VAL A 106 -2.33 -4.98 -13.38
C VAL A 106 -1.51 -3.86 -12.78
N PRO A 107 -0.61 -3.19 -13.52
CA PRO A 107 0.10 -2.04 -12.98
C PRO A 107 -0.88 -0.91 -12.68
N ALA A 108 -0.84 -0.37 -11.46
CA ALA A 108 -1.70 0.74 -11.07
C ALA A 108 -1.16 1.48 -9.83
N ASP A 109 -1.47 2.78 -9.76
CA ASP A 109 -1.30 3.57 -8.54
C ASP A 109 -2.38 3.22 -7.51
N PRO A 110 -2.09 3.23 -6.19
CA PRO A 110 -3.09 2.99 -5.15
C PRO A 110 -4.36 3.83 -5.27
N GLY A 111 -4.26 5.06 -5.77
CA GLY A 111 -5.42 5.92 -6.01
C GLY A 111 -6.34 5.40 -7.13
N ILE A 112 -5.77 4.76 -8.14
CA ILE A 112 -6.54 4.08 -9.20
C ILE A 112 -7.16 2.81 -8.63
N ILE A 113 -6.41 1.99 -7.88
CA ILE A 113 -6.91 0.74 -7.29
C ILE A 113 -8.12 1.00 -6.40
N LEU A 114 -8.06 2.04 -5.56
CA LEU A 114 -9.17 2.42 -4.69
C LEU A 114 -10.46 2.78 -5.45
N SER A 115 -10.32 3.27 -6.68
CA SER A 115 -11.44 3.69 -7.55
C SER A 115 -11.76 2.68 -8.66
N TYR A 116 -11.03 1.57 -8.73
CA TYR A 116 -11.15 0.61 -9.82
C TYR A 116 -12.46 -0.19 -9.67
N PRO A 117 -13.36 -0.19 -10.69
CA PRO A 117 -14.63 -0.88 -10.57
C PRO A 117 -14.47 -2.40 -10.44
N GLN A 118 -15.19 -3.01 -9.50
CA GLN A 118 -15.12 -4.46 -9.28
C GLN A 118 -15.66 -5.26 -10.48
N GLU A 119 -16.63 -4.71 -11.21
CA GLU A 119 -17.22 -5.32 -12.40
C GLU A 119 -16.19 -5.52 -13.53
N LEU A 120 -15.05 -4.88 -13.41
CA LEU A 120 -13.95 -4.96 -14.38
C LEU A 120 -12.84 -5.91 -13.96
N TRP A 121 -12.97 -6.55 -12.82
CA TRP A 121 -12.01 -7.54 -12.35
C TRP A 121 -12.00 -8.76 -13.29
N ARG A 122 -10.83 -9.34 -13.45
CA ARG A 122 -10.62 -10.55 -14.27
C ARG A 122 -11.06 -11.83 -13.55
N ASP A 123 -10.94 -11.83 -12.20
CA ASP A 123 -11.50 -12.84 -11.31
C ASP A 123 -12.54 -12.16 -10.40
N PRO A 124 -13.76 -12.66 -10.26
CA PRO A 124 -14.79 -12.04 -9.43
C PRO A 124 -14.46 -12.07 -7.92
N ARG A 125 -13.53 -12.92 -7.49
CA ARG A 125 -13.12 -13.05 -6.09
C ARG A 125 -12.09 -11.99 -5.70
N TYR A 126 -11.15 -11.66 -6.60
CA TYR A 126 -10.09 -10.69 -6.36
C TYR A 126 -9.48 -10.17 -7.66
N GLU A 127 -8.86 -8.99 -7.59
CA GLU A 127 -7.94 -8.51 -8.62
C GLU A 127 -6.53 -8.33 -8.02
N VAL A 128 -5.51 -8.66 -8.80
CA VAL A 128 -4.11 -8.48 -8.41
C VAL A 128 -3.52 -7.32 -9.17
N PHE A 129 -3.06 -6.34 -8.44
CA PHE A 129 -2.36 -5.19 -8.97
C PHE A 129 -0.88 -5.26 -8.64
N ARG A 130 -0.09 -4.65 -9.51
CA ARG A 130 1.31 -4.31 -9.23
C ARG A 130 1.39 -2.82 -8.98
N TRP A 131 1.94 -2.42 -7.85
CA TRP A 131 2.14 -0.99 -7.60
C TRP A 131 3.07 -0.39 -8.66
N ASP A 132 2.57 0.49 -9.51
CA ASP A 132 3.31 1.00 -10.68
C ASP A 132 4.61 1.73 -10.31
N ALA A 133 4.66 2.43 -9.16
CA ALA A 133 5.85 3.08 -8.63
C ALA A 133 6.85 2.11 -7.98
N PHE A 134 6.38 0.97 -7.51
CA PHE A 134 7.16 -0.04 -6.78
C PHE A 134 6.79 -1.44 -7.28
N PRO A 135 7.25 -1.83 -8.48
CA PRO A 135 6.77 -3.03 -9.18
C PRO A 135 7.01 -4.36 -8.45
N SER A 136 7.84 -4.37 -7.42
CA SER A 136 8.02 -5.54 -6.53
C SER A 136 6.96 -5.66 -5.44
N ILE A 137 5.98 -4.73 -5.35
CA ILE A 137 4.87 -4.83 -4.41
C ILE A 137 3.60 -5.21 -5.17
N LEU A 138 3.02 -6.36 -4.79
CA LEU A 138 1.70 -6.78 -5.26
C LEU A 138 0.62 -6.33 -4.28
N ILE A 139 -0.52 -5.91 -4.84
CA ILE A 139 -1.68 -5.47 -4.08
C ILE A 139 -2.87 -6.35 -4.48
N PHE A 140 -3.36 -7.14 -3.54
CA PHE A 140 -4.58 -7.93 -3.70
C PHE A 140 -5.78 -7.11 -3.22
N ASP A 141 -6.72 -6.84 -4.13
CA ASP A 141 -8.01 -6.25 -3.81
C ASP A 141 -9.06 -7.37 -3.83
N THR A 142 -9.57 -7.79 -2.68
CA THR A 142 -10.48 -8.93 -2.55
C THR A 142 -11.94 -8.48 -2.49
N ALA A 143 -12.85 -9.30 -2.99
CA ALA A 143 -14.27 -9.00 -3.01
C ALA A 143 -14.86 -8.82 -1.60
N ASP A 144 -14.42 -9.67 -0.69
CA ASP A 144 -14.88 -9.73 0.69
C ASP A 144 -13.79 -10.29 1.63
N TYR A 145 -14.09 -10.32 2.92
CA TYR A 145 -13.20 -10.87 3.94
C TYR A 145 -13.13 -12.41 3.89
N GLU A 146 -14.10 -13.10 3.33
CA GLU A 146 -14.06 -14.56 3.21
C GLU A 146 -12.97 -14.96 2.22
N VAL A 147 -12.97 -14.36 1.04
CA VAL A 147 -11.90 -14.56 0.04
C VAL A 147 -10.54 -14.15 0.61
N GLN A 148 -10.47 -13.01 1.28
CA GLN A 148 -9.23 -12.55 1.90
C GLN A 148 -8.71 -13.52 2.95
N ASN A 149 -9.60 -14.08 3.79
CA ASN A 149 -9.25 -15.07 4.79
C ASN A 149 -8.72 -16.37 4.17
N HIS A 150 -9.31 -16.85 3.08
CA HIS A 150 -8.82 -18.05 2.38
C HIS A 150 -7.42 -17.88 1.82
N LEU A 151 -7.07 -16.67 1.39
CA LEU A 151 -5.73 -16.34 0.89
C LEU A 151 -4.71 -16.11 2.02
N PHE A 152 -5.09 -15.43 3.11
CA PHE A 152 -4.13 -14.79 3.99
C PHE A 152 -4.29 -15.10 5.50
N LYS A 153 -5.42 -15.63 5.96
CA LYS A 153 -5.65 -15.80 7.41
C LYS A 153 -4.61 -16.71 8.07
N ARG A 154 -4.30 -17.86 7.48
CA ARG A 154 -3.29 -18.77 8.04
C ARG A 154 -1.89 -18.18 8.00
N LEU A 155 -1.58 -17.38 6.99
CA LEU A 155 -0.35 -16.58 6.93
C LEU A 155 -0.29 -15.56 8.07
N ALA A 156 -1.37 -14.83 8.37
CA ALA A 156 -1.41 -13.88 9.49
C ALA A 156 -1.06 -14.56 10.84
N PHE A 157 -1.61 -15.76 11.06
CA PHE A 157 -1.28 -16.52 12.27
C PHE A 157 0.18 -16.97 12.26
N PHE A 158 0.69 -17.43 11.13
CA PHE A 158 2.07 -17.89 10.97
C PHE A 158 3.09 -16.77 11.18
N VAL A 159 2.80 -15.53 10.73
CA VAL A 159 3.76 -14.43 10.70
C VAL A 159 3.70 -13.55 11.94
N GLU A 160 2.51 -13.24 12.47
CA GLU A 160 2.31 -12.11 13.38
C GLU A 160 1.67 -12.47 14.72
N LYS A 161 0.78 -13.48 14.74
CA LYS A 161 -0.03 -13.74 15.93
C LYS A 161 0.76 -14.41 17.06
N SER A 162 0.72 -13.80 18.23
CA SER A 162 1.34 -14.35 19.44
C SER A 162 0.86 -15.77 19.72
N GLY A 163 1.81 -16.66 20.00
CA GLY A 163 1.55 -18.10 20.27
C GLY A 163 1.33 -18.97 19.03
N PHE A 164 1.28 -18.39 17.82
CA PHE A 164 1.11 -19.12 16.57
C PHE A 164 2.29 -18.99 15.61
N ARG A 165 3.11 -17.99 15.82
CA ARG A 165 4.19 -17.62 14.91
C ARG A 165 5.11 -18.79 14.56
N GLY A 166 5.41 -18.93 13.24
CA GLY A 166 6.24 -20.02 12.72
C GLY A 166 5.59 -21.40 12.73
N ARG A 167 4.30 -21.49 13.07
CA ARG A 167 3.54 -22.73 13.14
C ARG A 167 2.42 -22.74 12.11
N LEU A 168 2.37 -23.81 11.31
CA LEU A 168 1.23 -24.06 10.42
C LEU A 168 0.03 -24.50 11.25
N VAL A 169 -1.12 -23.89 10.99
CA VAL A 169 -2.38 -24.16 11.70
C VAL A 169 -3.49 -24.45 10.70
N SER A 170 -4.37 -25.38 11.05
CA SER A 170 -5.57 -25.66 10.25
C SER A 170 -6.64 -24.61 10.50
N ASP A 171 -7.61 -24.48 9.59
CA ASP A 171 -8.75 -23.57 9.76
C ASP A 171 -9.57 -23.91 11.03
N ALA A 172 -9.63 -25.21 11.39
CA ALA A 172 -10.31 -25.65 12.60
C ALA A 172 -9.63 -25.13 13.88
N GLU A 173 -8.29 -25.05 13.92
CA GLU A 173 -7.57 -24.50 15.08
C GLU A 173 -7.76 -23.00 15.26
N ILE A 174 -7.97 -22.26 14.17
CA ILE A 174 -8.18 -20.81 14.17
C ILE A 174 -9.64 -20.42 13.90
N ALA A 175 -10.57 -21.39 13.93
CA ALA A 175 -12.00 -21.13 13.82
C ALA A 175 -12.46 -20.19 14.95
N GLY A 176 -13.18 -19.12 14.60
CA GLY A 176 -13.62 -18.12 15.58
C GLY A 176 -12.55 -17.16 16.08
N LEU A 177 -11.27 -17.34 15.69
CA LEU A 177 -10.24 -16.34 15.92
C LEU A 177 -10.25 -15.34 14.78
N HIS A 178 -10.10 -14.06 15.12
CA HIS A 178 -10.02 -13.00 14.12
C HIS A 178 -8.64 -12.99 13.45
N GLY A 179 -8.63 -13.03 12.10
CA GLY A 179 -7.46 -12.67 11.31
C GLY A 179 -7.27 -11.15 11.31
N TRP A 180 -6.88 -10.62 10.17
CA TRP A 180 -6.85 -9.17 9.95
C TRP A 180 -7.81 -8.78 8.82
N ASN A 181 -8.16 -7.50 8.73
CA ASN A 181 -8.99 -6.96 7.65
C ASN A 181 -8.16 -6.43 6.47
N ALA A 182 -6.85 -6.44 6.64
CA ALA A 182 -5.85 -6.13 5.64
C ALA A 182 -4.56 -6.89 6.00
N HIS A 183 -3.64 -7.06 5.07
CA HIS A 183 -2.47 -7.91 5.28
C HIS A 183 -1.25 -7.37 4.55
N ASP A 184 -0.07 -7.67 5.10
CA ASP A 184 1.24 -7.37 4.54
C ASP A 184 2.22 -8.53 4.75
N TYR A 185 2.92 -8.95 3.72
CA TYR A 185 3.90 -10.03 3.81
C TYR A 185 5.12 -9.75 2.93
N ARG A 186 6.29 -9.97 3.46
CA ARG A 186 7.55 -9.98 2.69
C ARG A 186 7.85 -11.37 2.12
N GLY A 187 8.71 -11.41 1.11
CA GLY A 187 9.09 -12.66 0.44
C GLY A 187 9.64 -13.73 1.39
N GLU A 188 10.34 -13.34 2.47
CA GLU A 188 10.89 -14.26 3.47
C GLU A 188 9.82 -15.00 4.25
N ASP A 189 8.77 -14.30 4.70
CA ASP A 189 7.69 -14.89 5.48
C ASP A 189 6.82 -15.81 4.61
N LEU A 190 6.53 -15.37 3.37
CA LEU A 190 5.82 -16.18 2.38
C LEU A 190 6.60 -17.45 2.03
N ALA A 191 7.90 -17.33 1.77
CA ALA A 191 8.74 -18.49 1.47
C ALA A 191 8.80 -19.47 2.65
N ALA A 192 8.93 -18.96 3.87
CA ALA A 192 8.97 -19.80 5.08
C ALA A 192 7.65 -20.58 5.27
N PHE A 193 6.50 -19.94 5.06
CA PHE A 193 5.20 -20.59 5.14
C PHE A 193 5.07 -21.73 4.12
N PHE A 194 5.34 -21.45 2.84
CA PHE A 194 5.19 -22.43 1.78
C PHE A 194 6.25 -23.54 1.84
N GLU A 195 7.46 -23.23 2.28
CA GLU A 195 8.51 -24.25 2.46
C GLU A 195 8.17 -25.19 3.61
N LEU A 196 7.75 -24.66 4.77
CA LEU A 196 7.33 -25.50 5.88
C LEU A 196 6.11 -26.36 5.51
N ALA A 197 5.14 -25.82 4.76
CA ALA A 197 4.00 -26.59 4.25
C ALA A 197 4.45 -27.73 3.33
N ARG A 198 5.42 -27.48 2.44
CA ARG A 198 6.01 -28.50 1.57
C ARG A 198 6.73 -29.59 2.38
N GLU A 199 7.58 -29.21 3.33
CA GLU A 199 8.38 -30.14 4.13
C GLU A 199 7.52 -31.06 4.99
N THR A 200 6.45 -30.53 5.56
CA THR A 200 5.56 -31.26 6.46
C THR A 200 4.40 -31.97 5.76
N GLY A 201 4.21 -31.73 4.46
CA GLY A 201 3.04 -32.20 3.72
C GLY A 201 1.73 -31.53 4.19
N PHE A 202 1.81 -30.32 4.74
CA PHE A 202 0.64 -29.61 5.25
C PHE A 202 -0.29 -29.22 4.09
N PRO A 203 -1.61 -29.51 4.19
CA PRO A 203 -2.55 -29.25 3.11
C PRO A 203 -2.81 -27.77 2.95
N LEU A 204 -2.42 -27.20 1.80
CA LEU A 204 -2.76 -25.83 1.41
C LEU A 204 -4.21 -25.75 0.92
N LEU A 205 -4.87 -24.62 1.19
CA LEU A 205 -6.15 -24.26 0.59
C LEU A 205 -6.01 -24.06 -0.93
N PRO A 206 -7.09 -24.19 -1.72
CA PRO A 206 -7.05 -23.85 -3.14
C PRO A 206 -6.49 -22.44 -3.39
N GLU A 207 -6.95 -21.46 -2.63
CA GLU A 207 -6.56 -20.04 -2.73
C GLU A 207 -5.10 -19.82 -2.34
N GLU A 208 -4.59 -20.55 -1.36
CA GLU A 208 -3.16 -20.50 -1.01
C GLU A 208 -2.27 -21.09 -2.10
N ARG A 209 -2.77 -22.11 -2.83
CA ARG A 209 -2.06 -22.63 -4.01
C ARG A 209 -2.04 -21.61 -5.15
N GLU A 210 -3.17 -20.94 -5.41
CA GLU A 210 -3.24 -19.84 -6.37
C GLU A 210 -2.28 -18.71 -6.00
N LEU A 211 -2.30 -18.29 -4.73
CA LEU A 211 -1.36 -17.30 -4.21
C LEU A 211 0.09 -17.71 -4.46
N LYS A 212 0.45 -18.97 -4.11
CA LYS A 212 1.79 -19.50 -4.34
C LYS A 212 2.22 -19.40 -5.81
N GLU A 213 1.34 -19.77 -6.76
CA GLU A 213 1.63 -19.68 -8.18
C GLU A 213 1.88 -18.25 -8.63
N ILE A 214 1.05 -17.29 -8.20
CA ILE A 214 1.25 -15.87 -8.48
C ILE A 214 2.60 -15.41 -7.95
N LEU A 215 2.94 -15.76 -6.72
CA LEU A 215 4.19 -15.34 -6.07
C LEU A 215 5.43 -15.93 -6.78
N LEU A 216 5.34 -17.17 -7.30
CA LEU A 216 6.40 -17.80 -8.09
C LEU A 216 6.59 -17.08 -9.43
N VAL A 217 5.50 -16.78 -10.13
CA VAL A 217 5.54 -16.07 -11.42
C VAL A 217 6.14 -14.67 -11.24
N GLU A 218 5.79 -13.99 -10.17
CA GLU A 218 6.24 -12.62 -9.89
C GLU A 218 7.61 -12.56 -9.19
N GLY A 219 8.19 -13.71 -8.85
CA GLY A 219 9.53 -13.79 -8.24
C GLY A 219 9.61 -13.29 -6.79
N ILE A 220 8.46 -13.18 -6.11
CA ILE A 220 8.43 -12.86 -4.67
C ILE A 220 8.88 -14.05 -3.84
N ILE A 221 8.57 -15.26 -4.30
CA ILE A 221 9.20 -16.50 -3.86
C ILE A 221 9.80 -17.22 -5.06
N LEU A 222 10.81 -18.06 -4.82
CA LEU A 222 11.52 -18.77 -5.86
C LEU A 222 11.45 -20.27 -5.61
N GLN A 223 11.24 -21.07 -6.67
CA GLN A 223 11.33 -22.51 -6.61
C GLN A 223 12.69 -22.98 -7.09
N GLN A 224 13.37 -23.76 -6.27
CA GLN A 224 14.66 -24.36 -6.55
C GLN A 224 14.57 -25.88 -6.73
N GLY A 225 15.70 -26.54 -6.94
CA GLY A 225 15.76 -28.00 -7.08
C GLY A 225 14.99 -28.74 -6.00
N GLU A 226 14.35 -29.85 -6.36
CA GLU A 226 13.47 -30.66 -5.50
C GLU A 226 12.22 -29.92 -4.97
N GLY A 227 11.82 -28.84 -5.66
CA GLY A 227 10.63 -28.05 -5.31
C GLY A 227 10.77 -27.18 -4.08
N ARG A 228 11.99 -26.98 -3.57
CA ARG A 228 12.26 -26.12 -2.40
C ARG A 228 11.86 -24.66 -2.68
N ILE A 229 11.23 -24.03 -1.71
CA ILE A 229 10.82 -22.63 -1.79
C ILE A 229 11.82 -21.78 -1.01
N SER A 230 12.28 -20.72 -1.64
CA SER A 230 13.16 -19.72 -1.04
C SER A 230 12.63 -18.30 -1.27
N PRO A 231 13.03 -17.32 -0.44
CA PRO A 231 12.60 -15.95 -0.66
C PRO A 231 13.17 -15.39 -1.96
N GLY A 232 12.33 -14.66 -2.68
CA GLY A 232 12.70 -13.77 -3.76
C GLY A 232 12.70 -12.33 -3.29
N GLN A 233 12.37 -11.40 -4.18
CA GLN A 233 12.32 -9.96 -3.85
C GLN A 233 10.91 -9.43 -4.00
N GLY A 234 10.42 -8.73 -3.00
CA GLY A 234 9.14 -8.05 -3.07
C GLY A 234 8.28 -8.25 -1.84
N ALA A 235 7.05 -7.78 -1.96
CA ALA A 235 6.06 -7.82 -0.91
C ALA A 235 4.65 -8.04 -1.48
N VAL A 236 3.76 -8.53 -0.64
CA VAL A 236 2.33 -8.61 -0.90
C VAL A 236 1.59 -7.81 0.15
N ILE A 237 0.63 -7.00 -0.31
CA ILE A 237 -0.35 -6.38 0.58
C ILE A 237 -1.75 -6.71 0.10
N SER A 238 -2.74 -6.66 1.00
CA SER A 238 -4.13 -6.91 0.63
C SER A 238 -5.10 -5.95 1.31
N VAL A 239 -6.16 -5.61 0.59
CA VAL A 239 -7.32 -4.87 1.09
C VAL A 239 -8.59 -5.56 0.61
N SER A 240 -9.74 -5.30 1.25
CA SER A 240 -11.02 -5.91 0.89
C SER A 240 -12.08 -4.84 0.55
N ARG A 241 -12.93 -5.15 -0.43
CA ARG A 241 -14.10 -4.34 -0.80
C ARG A 241 -15.19 -4.32 0.26
N GLU A 242 -15.20 -5.31 1.14
CA GLU A 242 -16.12 -5.34 2.28
C GLU A 242 -15.81 -4.26 3.32
N SER A 243 -14.56 -3.76 3.34
CA SER A 243 -14.20 -2.60 4.17
C SER A 243 -14.90 -1.34 3.68
N PRO A 244 -15.51 -0.52 4.58
CA PRO A 244 -15.97 0.81 4.20
C PRO A 244 -14.86 1.64 3.55
N ASP A 245 -15.19 2.51 2.60
CA ASP A 245 -14.22 3.24 1.77
C ASP A 245 -13.13 3.97 2.58
N TYR A 246 -13.52 4.60 3.69
CA TYR A 246 -12.56 5.30 4.55
C TYR A 246 -11.56 4.35 5.22
N LEU A 247 -12.01 3.16 5.66
CA LEU A 247 -11.13 2.13 6.24
C LEU A 247 -10.29 1.47 5.16
N ARG A 248 -10.89 1.15 4.01
CA ARG A 248 -10.16 0.57 2.88
C ARG A 248 -9.04 1.52 2.41
N SER A 249 -9.32 2.83 2.36
CA SER A 249 -8.30 3.84 2.07
C SER A 249 -7.21 3.90 3.15
N GLN A 250 -7.57 3.79 4.43
CA GLN A 250 -6.62 3.77 5.54
C GLN A 250 -5.77 2.49 5.54
N PHE A 251 -6.38 1.32 5.29
CA PHE A 251 -5.66 0.06 5.16
C PHE A 251 -4.70 0.08 3.98
N MET A 252 -5.12 0.59 2.81
CA MET A 252 -4.23 0.75 1.68
C MET A 252 -2.97 1.57 2.02
N VAL A 253 -3.12 2.61 2.84
CA VAL A 253 -1.98 3.42 3.30
C VAL A 253 -1.12 2.64 4.30
N HIS A 254 -1.73 1.98 5.28
CA HIS A 254 -1.06 1.19 6.31
C HIS A 254 -0.23 0.06 5.68
N GLU A 255 -0.88 -0.81 4.91
CA GLU A 255 -0.24 -1.94 4.24
C GLU A 255 0.77 -1.47 3.18
N GLY A 256 0.48 -0.38 2.48
CA GLY A 256 1.42 0.18 1.51
C GLY A 256 2.73 0.63 2.15
N PHE A 257 2.70 1.22 3.34
CA PHE A 257 3.94 1.55 4.06
C PHE A 257 4.68 0.32 4.58
N HIS A 258 3.98 -0.76 4.95
CA HIS A 258 4.62 -2.06 5.20
C HIS A 258 5.33 -2.58 3.96
N GLY A 259 4.66 -2.56 2.80
CA GLY A 259 5.28 -2.94 1.54
C GLY A 259 6.57 -2.16 1.26
N LEU A 260 6.57 -0.84 1.46
CA LEU A 260 7.76 0.00 1.31
C LEU A 260 8.85 -0.33 2.34
N PHE A 261 8.48 -0.61 3.58
CA PHE A 261 9.41 -1.04 4.62
C PHE A 261 10.09 -2.35 4.25
N PHE A 262 9.38 -3.27 3.60
CA PHE A 262 9.95 -4.55 3.17
C PHE A 262 10.97 -4.42 2.05
N ILE A 263 10.78 -3.50 1.12
CA ILE A 263 11.66 -3.38 -0.06
C ILE A 263 12.75 -2.32 0.06
N ASP A 264 12.64 -1.36 1.00
CA ASP A 264 13.56 -0.22 1.11
C ASP A 264 14.37 -0.28 2.41
N GLU A 265 15.67 -0.56 2.28
CA GLU A 265 16.58 -0.69 3.41
C GLU A 265 16.80 0.62 4.18
N ASP A 266 16.88 1.75 3.46
CA ASP A 266 17.06 3.06 4.09
C ASP A 266 15.84 3.45 4.92
N PHE A 267 14.64 3.10 4.44
CA PHE A 267 13.40 3.33 5.20
C PHE A 267 13.34 2.44 6.43
N ARG A 268 13.73 1.15 6.32
CA ARG A 268 13.87 0.27 7.50
C ARG A 268 14.87 0.84 8.51
N ALA A 269 16.04 1.29 8.04
CA ALA A 269 17.05 1.87 8.90
C ALA A 269 16.57 3.17 9.57
N PHE A 270 15.82 4.01 8.85
CA PHE A 270 15.19 5.20 9.40
C PHE A 270 14.17 4.82 10.49
N SER A 271 13.27 3.89 10.21
CA SER A 271 12.25 3.42 11.14
C SER A 271 12.86 2.83 12.42
N ARG A 272 13.93 2.04 12.29
CA ARG A 272 14.68 1.50 13.42
C ARG A 272 15.24 2.61 14.30
N ARG A 273 15.90 3.62 13.72
CA ARG A 273 16.42 4.76 14.49
C ARG A 273 15.32 5.53 15.22
N ARG A 274 14.14 5.72 14.60
CA ARG A 274 13.02 6.36 15.28
C ARG A 274 12.53 5.53 16.45
N TRP A 275 12.38 4.22 16.29
CA TRP A 275 12.02 3.28 17.35
C TRP A 275 13.03 3.29 18.51
N GLU A 276 14.32 3.24 18.22
CA GLU A 276 15.38 3.24 19.23
C GLU A 276 15.37 4.52 20.06
N ASN A 277 15.06 5.65 19.46
CA ASN A 277 15.02 6.98 20.08
C ASN A 277 13.68 7.32 20.78
N LEU A 278 12.68 6.44 20.71
CA LEU A 278 11.44 6.64 21.47
C LEU A 278 11.73 6.72 22.97
N SER A 279 11.03 7.63 23.66
CA SER A 279 11.06 7.67 25.12
C SER A 279 10.59 6.33 25.72
N PRO A 280 11.06 5.95 26.91
CA PRO A 280 10.59 4.73 27.57
C PRO A 280 9.05 4.68 27.70
N LEU A 281 8.42 5.81 27.99
CA LEU A 281 6.97 5.95 28.07
C LEU A 281 6.29 5.62 26.72
N ALA A 282 6.70 6.30 25.63
CA ALA A 282 6.12 6.07 24.32
C ALA A 282 6.34 4.62 23.83
N LYS A 283 7.53 4.08 24.07
CA LYS A 283 7.86 2.68 23.73
C LYS A 283 7.03 1.69 24.54
N GLY A 284 6.86 1.91 25.83
CA GLY A 284 6.00 1.10 26.70
C GLY A 284 4.54 1.14 26.25
N PHE A 285 4.02 2.32 25.97
CA PHE A 285 2.65 2.52 25.48
C PHE A 285 2.37 1.74 24.20
N ILE A 286 3.18 1.94 23.16
CA ILE A 286 2.91 1.32 21.84
C ILE A 286 3.10 -0.20 21.89
N ARG A 287 4.09 -0.71 22.63
CA ARG A 287 4.26 -2.16 22.86
C ARG A 287 3.05 -2.76 23.56
N SER A 288 2.51 -2.09 24.56
CA SER A 288 1.31 -2.56 25.27
C SER A 288 0.07 -2.54 24.38
N TYR A 289 -0.02 -1.57 23.48
CA TYR A 289 -1.08 -1.55 22.50
C TYR A 289 -0.98 -2.73 21.51
N PHE A 290 0.21 -3.03 21.02
CA PHE A 290 0.42 -4.18 20.12
C PHE A 290 0.18 -5.53 20.83
N ASP A 291 0.56 -5.65 22.09
CA ASP A 291 0.22 -6.83 22.89
C ASP A 291 -1.31 -6.97 23.09
N TYR A 292 -1.99 -5.86 23.33
CA TYR A 292 -3.46 -5.83 23.36
C TYR A 292 -4.09 -6.28 22.03
N GLN A 293 -3.44 -6.02 20.92
CA GLN A 293 -3.85 -6.49 19.58
C GLN A 293 -3.38 -7.93 19.25
N HIS A 294 -2.73 -8.60 20.20
CA HIS A 294 -2.21 -9.97 20.05
C HIS A 294 -1.07 -10.12 19.03
N TYR A 295 -0.29 -9.07 18.77
CA TYR A 295 0.97 -9.19 18.06
C TYR A 295 2.04 -9.88 18.91
N ASP A 296 2.99 -10.55 18.26
CA ASP A 296 4.18 -11.05 18.95
C ASP A 296 5.14 -9.90 19.29
N ILE A 297 4.97 -9.31 20.47
CA ILE A 297 5.81 -8.20 20.95
C ILE A 297 7.27 -8.60 21.23
N GLY A 298 7.61 -9.88 21.15
CA GLY A 298 9.00 -10.37 21.23
C GLY A 298 9.79 -10.12 19.96
N ASP A 299 9.11 -9.93 18.82
CA ASP A 299 9.75 -9.63 17.54
C ASP A 299 10.02 -8.13 17.37
N ALA A 300 11.28 -7.76 17.45
CA ALA A 300 11.69 -6.37 17.24
C ALA A 300 11.44 -5.86 15.83
N TYR A 301 11.52 -6.73 14.81
CA TYR A 301 11.25 -6.35 13.43
C TYR A 301 9.77 -5.99 13.22
N LEU A 302 8.88 -6.86 13.71
CA LEU A 302 7.43 -6.64 13.68
C LEU A 302 7.05 -5.36 14.43
N MET A 303 7.62 -5.15 15.64
CA MET A 303 7.32 -3.94 16.42
C MET A 303 7.73 -2.65 15.73
N ILE A 304 8.86 -2.64 15.04
CA ILE A 304 9.33 -1.46 14.31
C ILE A 304 8.45 -1.22 13.07
N ASN A 305 8.08 -2.29 12.37
CA ASN A 305 7.22 -2.24 11.20
C ASN A 305 5.84 -1.67 11.54
N GLU A 306 5.18 -2.22 12.57
CA GLU A 306 3.89 -1.75 13.05
C GLU A 306 3.93 -0.30 13.57
N PHE A 307 4.95 0.04 14.36
CA PHE A 307 5.13 1.41 14.84
C PHE A 307 5.21 2.42 13.69
N MET A 308 5.99 2.12 12.66
CA MET A 308 6.11 2.95 11.47
C MET A 308 4.76 3.11 10.76
N ALA A 309 4.05 2.01 10.50
CA ALA A 309 2.79 2.02 9.79
C ALA A 309 1.69 2.77 10.58
N HIS A 310 1.59 2.57 11.88
CA HIS A 310 0.67 3.32 12.75
C HIS A 310 0.95 4.83 12.76
N CYS A 311 2.22 5.25 12.66
CA CYS A 311 2.57 6.68 12.53
C CYS A 311 2.20 7.27 11.16
N LEU A 312 2.12 6.44 10.11
CA LEU A 312 1.91 6.86 8.73
C LEU A 312 0.50 6.60 8.17
N GLN A 313 -0.32 5.76 8.81
CA GLN A 313 -1.63 5.34 8.26
C GLN A 313 -2.65 6.47 8.09
N GLN A 314 -2.44 7.61 8.75
CA GLN A 314 -3.31 8.77 8.68
C GLN A 314 -2.50 10.06 8.70
N SER A 315 -3.13 11.20 8.38
CA SER A 315 -2.45 12.50 8.41
C SER A 315 -1.74 12.73 9.76
N ALA A 316 -0.51 13.23 9.71
CA ALA A 316 0.25 13.56 10.92
C ALA A 316 -0.49 14.51 11.87
N SER A 317 -1.35 15.38 11.35
CA SER A 317 -2.21 16.25 12.16
C SER A 317 -3.21 15.49 13.05
N LEU A 318 -3.58 14.27 12.68
CA LEU A 318 -4.50 13.43 13.44
C LEU A 318 -3.78 12.51 14.45
N ALA A 319 -2.45 12.43 14.41
CA ALA A 319 -1.68 11.52 15.26
C ALA A 319 -1.92 11.76 16.76
N SER A 320 -2.00 13.03 17.19
CA SER A 320 -2.30 13.37 18.59
C SER A 320 -3.61 12.74 19.07
N ARG A 321 -4.66 12.88 18.27
CA ARG A 321 -5.97 12.30 18.57
C ARG A 321 -5.93 10.77 18.52
N TYR A 322 -5.31 10.22 17.49
CA TYR A 322 -5.25 8.78 17.31
C TYR A 322 -4.55 8.09 18.48
N PHE A 323 -3.34 8.52 18.83
CA PHE A 323 -2.58 7.90 19.92
C PHE A 323 -3.05 8.35 21.30
N GLY A 324 -3.22 9.66 21.51
CA GLY A 324 -3.51 10.24 22.82
C GLY A 324 -4.98 10.23 23.22
N GLU A 325 -5.90 9.82 22.35
CA GLU A 325 -7.32 9.62 22.68
C GLU A 325 -7.75 8.20 22.32
N ASN A 326 -7.70 7.83 21.03
CA ASN A 326 -8.34 6.59 20.56
C ASN A 326 -7.62 5.33 21.07
N LEU A 327 -6.29 5.24 20.91
CA LEU A 327 -5.53 4.08 21.39
C LEU A 327 -5.41 4.07 22.92
N ALA A 328 -5.16 5.22 23.51
CA ALA A 328 -5.05 5.34 24.97
C ALA A 328 -6.37 4.96 25.65
N ALA A 329 -7.54 5.37 25.14
CA ALA A 329 -8.83 4.96 25.65
C ALA A 329 -9.06 3.43 25.57
N ARG A 330 -8.58 2.76 24.52
CA ARG A 330 -8.63 1.30 24.43
C ARG A 330 -7.78 0.62 25.50
N LEU A 331 -6.60 1.16 25.77
CA LEU A 331 -5.74 0.64 26.85
C LEU A 331 -6.28 0.95 28.23
N GLU A 332 -6.92 2.12 28.46
CA GLU A 332 -7.54 2.49 29.74
C GLU A 332 -8.58 1.47 30.19
N THR A 333 -9.34 0.91 29.26
CA THR A 333 -10.36 -0.12 29.51
C THR A 333 -9.81 -1.54 29.50
N SER A 334 -8.52 -1.71 29.24
CA SER A 334 -7.85 -3.01 29.15
C SER A 334 -7.05 -3.33 30.41
N TRP A 335 -6.51 -4.55 30.46
CA TRP A 335 -5.56 -5.00 31.47
C TRP A 335 -4.16 -4.37 31.36
N ARG A 336 -3.93 -3.50 30.34
CA ARG A 336 -2.67 -2.77 30.11
C ARG A 336 -2.73 -1.30 30.52
N ARG A 337 -3.72 -0.91 31.31
CA ARG A 337 -3.90 0.50 31.71
C ARG A 337 -2.73 1.08 32.50
N GLU A 338 -1.95 0.24 33.17
CA GLU A 338 -0.80 0.65 34.01
C GLU A 338 0.34 1.33 33.24
N VAL A 339 0.37 1.22 31.91
CA VAL A 339 1.37 1.89 31.06
C VAL A 339 0.99 3.33 30.70
N LEU A 340 -0.25 3.73 31.01
CA LEU A 340 -0.72 5.08 30.70
C LEU A 340 -0.18 6.09 31.71
N PRO A 341 0.35 7.26 31.26
CA PRO A 341 0.71 8.36 32.13
C PRO A 341 -0.54 9.04 32.71
N GLU A 342 -0.33 10.13 33.40
CA GLU A 342 -1.42 10.94 33.96
C GLU A 342 -2.34 11.45 32.83
N LYS A 343 -3.65 11.29 33.03
CA LYS A 343 -4.68 11.76 32.14
C LYS A 343 -5.02 13.22 32.46
N ASP A 344 -5.16 14.03 31.43
CA ASP A 344 -5.73 15.36 31.60
C ASP A 344 -7.25 15.24 31.78
N GLU A 345 -7.71 15.40 33.00
CA GLU A 345 -9.11 15.30 33.40
C GLU A 345 -10.02 16.32 32.69
N GLY A 346 -9.47 17.48 32.30
CA GLY A 346 -10.22 18.53 31.61
C GLY A 346 -10.55 18.20 30.17
N THR A 347 -9.63 17.52 29.47
CA THR A 347 -9.76 17.13 28.07
C THR A 347 -10.07 15.65 27.87
N GLY A 348 -9.85 14.83 28.89
CA GLY A 348 -9.96 13.38 28.77
C GLY A 348 -8.88 12.72 27.91
N THR A 349 -7.73 13.38 27.71
CA THR A 349 -6.64 12.94 26.83
C THR A 349 -5.37 12.62 27.58
N TRP A 350 -4.40 12.02 26.87
CA TRP A 350 -3.06 11.74 27.36
C TRP A 350 -2.03 12.59 26.59
N PRO A 351 -1.77 13.84 27.03
CA PRO A 351 -1.00 14.83 26.28
C PRO A 351 0.45 14.40 26.00
N GLU A 352 1.10 13.66 26.91
CA GLU A 352 2.46 13.17 26.71
C GLU A 352 2.52 12.16 25.56
N ILE A 353 1.56 11.22 25.51
CA ILE A 353 1.44 10.25 24.42
C ILE A 353 1.11 10.98 23.11
N ALA A 354 0.10 11.88 23.13
CA ALA A 354 -0.32 12.65 21.98
C ALA A 354 0.85 13.44 21.35
N SER A 355 1.65 14.09 22.19
CA SER A 355 2.81 14.90 21.76
C SER A 355 3.92 14.03 21.17
N ALA A 356 4.27 12.93 21.86
CA ALA A 356 5.33 12.03 21.44
C ALA A 356 5.04 11.44 20.06
N PHE A 357 3.85 10.89 19.83
CA PHE A 357 3.51 10.25 18.56
C PHE A 357 3.19 11.25 17.43
N ARG A 358 2.78 12.46 17.76
CA ARG A 358 2.70 13.53 16.75
C ARG A 358 4.07 13.85 16.18
N ALA A 359 5.08 13.99 17.02
CA ALA A 359 6.45 14.24 16.58
C ALA A 359 6.99 13.09 15.69
N GLU A 360 6.67 11.84 16.03
CA GLU A 360 7.04 10.69 15.20
C GLU A 360 6.32 10.70 13.85
N ALA A 361 5.01 10.91 13.82
CA ALA A 361 4.23 10.97 12.59
C ALA A 361 4.71 12.11 11.66
N GLU A 362 5.05 13.29 12.22
CA GLU A 362 5.63 14.40 11.47
C GLU A 362 7.02 14.04 10.90
N ALA A 363 7.87 13.37 11.67
CA ALA A 363 9.19 12.93 11.23
C ALA A 363 9.12 11.88 10.11
N PHE A 364 8.25 10.89 10.24
CA PHE A 364 7.98 9.89 9.21
C PHE A 364 7.40 10.53 7.95
N SER A 365 6.39 11.42 8.10
CA SER A 365 5.78 12.12 6.97
C SER A 365 6.81 12.97 6.21
N ALA A 366 7.70 13.67 6.90
CA ALA A 366 8.76 14.44 6.28
C ALA A 366 9.78 13.54 5.54
N TYR A 367 10.08 12.36 6.08
CA TYR A 367 10.97 11.40 5.43
C TYR A 367 10.36 10.87 4.13
N VAL A 368 9.15 10.33 4.18
CA VAL A 368 8.49 9.73 3.00
C VAL A 368 8.17 10.78 1.93
N ASN A 369 7.96 12.03 2.34
CA ASN A 369 7.75 13.13 1.41
C ASN A 369 9.02 13.44 0.61
N ARG A 370 10.16 13.59 1.27
CA ARG A 370 11.44 13.83 0.58
C ARG A 370 11.85 12.67 -0.32
N ARG A 371 11.53 11.41 0.08
CA ARG A 371 11.98 10.24 -0.65
C ARG A 371 11.07 9.89 -1.84
N TRP A 372 9.75 10.00 -1.67
CA TRP A 372 8.77 9.50 -2.65
C TRP A 372 7.64 10.49 -2.97
N GLY A 373 7.60 11.67 -2.36
CA GLY A 373 6.50 12.61 -2.51
C GLY A 373 5.22 12.18 -1.78
N PHE A 374 5.30 11.17 -0.90
CA PHE A 374 4.19 10.70 -0.08
C PHE A 374 4.04 11.53 1.19
N ALA A 375 2.98 11.26 1.95
CA ALA A 375 2.77 11.88 3.25
C ALA A 375 2.08 10.89 4.19
N ALA A 376 2.14 11.13 5.47
CA ALA A 376 1.30 10.42 6.41
C ALA A 376 -0.17 10.52 5.99
N GLY A 377 -0.84 9.39 5.87
CA GLY A 377 -2.20 9.25 5.34
C GLY A 377 -2.32 9.23 3.81
N ARG A 378 -1.20 9.25 3.07
CA ARG A 378 -1.25 9.29 1.61
C ARG A 378 -0.05 8.63 0.94
N ILE A 379 -0.29 7.53 0.23
CA ILE A 379 0.69 6.84 -0.63
C ILE A 379 0.33 6.91 -2.12
N ARG A 380 -0.83 7.47 -2.44
CA ARG A 380 -1.27 7.62 -3.82
C ARG A 380 -0.62 8.84 -4.47
N ARG A 381 -0.24 8.70 -5.72
CA ARG A 381 0.23 9.77 -6.60
C ARG A 381 -0.91 10.35 -7.44
N VAL A 382 -1.97 9.58 -7.59
CA VAL A 382 -3.15 9.89 -8.40
C VAL A 382 -4.39 9.95 -7.53
N THR A 383 -5.23 10.95 -7.82
CA THR A 383 -6.61 10.99 -7.32
C THR A 383 -7.53 10.90 -8.53
N VAL A 384 -8.43 9.92 -8.54
CA VAL A 384 -9.47 9.76 -9.56
C VAL A 384 -10.72 10.50 -9.09
N LYS A 385 -11.28 11.34 -9.96
CA LYS A 385 -12.51 12.12 -9.72
C LYS A 385 -13.52 11.86 -10.81
#